data_84feeb66522da60d6c68b80ddc6670b9
#
_entry.id   84feeb66522da60d6c68b80ddc6670b9
#
_cell.length_a   1.000
_cell.length_b   1.000
_cell.length_c   1.000
_cell.angle_alpha   90.00
_cell.angle_beta   90.00
_cell.angle_gamma   90.00
#
_symmetry.space_group_name_H-M   'P 1'
#
loop_
_entity.id
_entity.type
_entity.pdbx_description
1 polymer ?
#
loop_
_entity_poly.entity_id
_entity_poly.type
_entity_poly.pdbx_seq_one_letter_code
_entity_poly.pdbx_strand_id
1 'polypeptide(L)'
;VVIIGSDSPSLPVSYINQALNSDKDLMLGPSTDGGYYLIAMTGKVSEVFDGIAWGTEQVLDETLNRVKKAGVSLELLPVWYDVDFPEDLKFLKTHLELITQSGLCEVGKTKKILDEISF
;
A
#
# COMPACT_ATOMS: atom_id res chain seq x y z
N VAL A 1 -14.77 -5.53 1.75
CA VAL A 1 -14.34 -4.18 2.16
C VAL A 1 -12.88 -4.00 1.79
N VAL A 2 -12.57 -2.91 1.09
CA VAL A 2 -11.21 -2.53 0.74
C VAL A 2 -10.94 -1.13 1.30
N ILE A 3 -9.84 -1.00 2.03
CA ILE A 3 -9.40 0.27 2.60
C ILE A 3 -8.00 0.56 2.07
N ILE A 4 -7.80 1.75 1.51
CA ILE A 4 -6.48 2.19 1.03
C ILE A 4 -6.06 3.46 1.75
N GLY A 5 -4.75 3.60 1.95
CA GLY A 5 -4.18 4.83 2.49
C GLY A 5 -4.16 5.95 1.45
N SER A 6 -4.05 7.18 1.94
CA SER A 6 -4.02 8.38 1.09
C SER A 6 -2.61 8.87 0.74
N ASP A 7 -1.58 8.23 1.29
CA ASP A 7 -0.21 8.73 1.27
C ASP A 7 0.70 8.04 0.24
N SER A 8 0.11 7.27 -0.69
CA SER A 8 0.83 6.55 -1.75
C SER A 8 0.36 6.99 -3.14
N PRO A 9 0.71 8.21 -3.57
CA PRO A 9 0.16 8.79 -4.80
C PRO A 9 0.58 8.08 -6.10
N SER A 10 1.63 7.27 -6.06
CA SER A 10 2.09 6.52 -7.24
C SER A 10 1.60 5.08 -7.28
N LEU A 11 0.73 4.69 -6.33
CA LEU A 11 0.26 3.31 -6.22
C LEU A 11 -0.39 2.84 -7.52
N PRO A 12 0.10 1.73 -8.12
CA PRO A 12 -0.52 1.20 -9.33
C PRO A 12 -1.96 0.73 -9.11
N VAL A 13 -2.86 1.11 -10.00
CA VAL A 13 -4.26 0.67 -9.97
C VAL A 13 -4.37 -0.85 -10.06
N SER A 14 -3.42 -1.49 -10.75
CA SER A 14 -3.39 -2.95 -10.87
C SER A 14 -3.31 -3.66 -9.52
N TYR A 15 -2.68 -3.05 -8.51
CA TYR A 15 -2.61 -3.63 -7.17
C TYR A 15 -3.98 -3.61 -6.48
N ILE A 16 -4.72 -2.52 -6.67
CA ILE A 16 -6.10 -2.42 -6.16
C ILE A 16 -6.99 -3.47 -6.85
N ASN A 17 -6.86 -3.62 -8.15
CA ASN A 17 -7.61 -4.62 -8.92
C ASN A 17 -7.27 -6.04 -8.48
N GLN A 18 -6.00 -6.31 -8.18
CA GLN A 18 -5.57 -7.61 -7.67
C GLN A 18 -6.28 -7.93 -6.34
N ALA A 19 -6.38 -6.94 -5.45
CA ALA A 19 -7.11 -7.12 -4.19
C ALA A 19 -8.59 -7.36 -4.41
N LEU A 20 -9.22 -6.60 -5.31
CA LEU A 20 -10.65 -6.74 -5.60
C LEU A 20 -11.01 -8.08 -6.23
N ASN A 21 -10.09 -8.68 -6.99
CA ASN A 21 -10.30 -9.94 -7.68
C ASN A 21 -9.82 -11.16 -6.89
N SER A 22 -9.25 -10.97 -5.70
CA SER A 22 -8.75 -12.07 -4.89
C SER A 22 -9.90 -12.86 -4.26
N ASP A 23 -9.72 -14.18 -4.18
CA ASP A 23 -10.62 -15.09 -3.48
C ASP A 23 -10.16 -15.41 -2.05
N LYS A 24 -9.10 -14.76 -1.58
CA LYS A 24 -8.57 -14.97 -0.23
C LYS A 24 -9.40 -14.23 0.81
N ASP A 25 -9.26 -14.66 2.07
CA ASP A 25 -9.97 -14.03 3.17
C ASP A 25 -9.43 -12.63 3.50
N LEU A 26 -8.14 -12.44 3.35
CA LEU A 26 -7.45 -11.22 3.68
C LEU A 26 -6.47 -10.85 2.55
N MET A 27 -6.49 -9.60 2.15
CA MET A 27 -5.54 -9.04 1.20
C MET A 27 -4.78 -7.92 1.87
N LEU A 28 -3.44 -7.94 1.81
CA LEU A 28 -2.58 -6.93 2.42
C LEU A 28 -1.60 -6.36 1.41
N GLY A 29 -1.51 -5.04 1.38
CA GLY A 29 -0.45 -4.32 0.69
C GLY A 29 0.46 -3.65 1.70
N PRO A 30 1.66 -4.22 1.97
CA PRO A 30 2.56 -3.64 2.96
C PRO A 30 3.21 -2.37 2.44
N SER A 31 3.44 -1.43 3.34
CA SER A 31 4.23 -0.24 3.06
C SER A 31 5.60 -0.31 3.73
N THR A 32 6.56 0.42 3.20
CA THR A 32 7.95 0.36 3.63
C THR A 32 8.17 0.89 5.04
N ASP A 33 7.21 1.62 5.60
CA ASP A 33 7.26 2.14 6.97
C ASP A 33 6.78 1.15 8.04
N GLY A 34 6.42 -0.07 7.64
CA GLY A 34 5.94 -1.10 8.57
C GLY A 34 4.44 -1.16 8.73
N GLY A 35 3.70 -0.37 7.95
CA GLY A 35 2.23 -0.39 7.92
C GLY A 35 1.68 -0.98 6.63
N TYR A 36 0.49 -0.54 6.24
CA TYR A 36 -0.15 -0.96 4.99
C TYR A 36 -0.52 0.25 4.15
N TYR A 37 -0.44 0.08 2.82
CA TYR A 37 -1.12 0.99 1.91
C TYR A 37 -2.52 0.48 1.55
N LEU A 38 -2.78 -0.81 1.75
CA LEU A 38 -4.07 -1.42 1.43
C LEU A 38 -4.36 -2.58 2.38
N ILE A 39 -5.60 -2.62 2.87
CA ILE A 39 -6.18 -3.76 3.57
C ILE A 39 -7.52 -4.05 2.91
N ALA A 40 -7.74 -5.31 2.55
CA ALA A 40 -9.05 -5.77 2.12
C ALA A 40 -9.38 -7.09 2.82
N MET A 41 -10.64 -7.27 3.19
CA MET A 41 -11.04 -8.45 3.94
C MET A 41 -12.48 -8.85 3.65
N THR A 42 -12.75 -10.15 3.80
CA THR A 42 -14.09 -10.65 3.91
C THR A 42 -14.57 -10.51 5.36
N GLY A 43 -15.88 -10.57 5.60
CA GLY A 43 -16.44 -10.34 6.93
C GLY A 43 -15.99 -11.29 8.04
N LYS A 44 -15.22 -12.35 7.69
CA LYS A 44 -14.81 -13.39 8.64
C LYS A 44 -13.50 -13.10 9.36
N VAL A 45 -12.76 -12.05 9.00
CA VAL A 45 -11.38 -11.86 9.46
C VAL A 45 -11.16 -10.57 10.25
N SER A 46 -12.21 -9.87 10.65
CA SER A 46 -12.10 -8.62 11.40
C SER A 46 -11.32 -8.77 12.72
N GLU A 47 -11.35 -9.94 13.35
CA GLU A 47 -10.66 -10.21 14.61
C GLU A 47 -9.14 -10.14 14.49
N VAL A 48 -8.59 -10.32 13.29
CA VAL A 48 -7.15 -10.23 13.04
C VAL A 48 -6.61 -8.86 13.44
N PHE A 49 -7.42 -7.83 13.36
CA PHE A 49 -6.98 -6.45 13.60
C PHE A 49 -7.26 -5.93 15.02
N ASP A 50 -7.86 -6.74 15.87
CA ASP A 50 -8.16 -6.35 17.25
C ASP A 50 -6.87 -6.24 18.08
N GLY A 51 -6.71 -5.11 18.79
CA GLY A 51 -5.59 -4.93 19.71
C GLY A 51 -4.23 -4.70 19.04
N ILE A 52 -4.20 -4.39 17.74
CA ILE A 52 -2.96 -4.02 17.06
C ILE A 52 -2.53 -2.62 17.47
N ALA A 53 -1.22 -2.42 17.69
CA ALA A 53 -0.63 -1.11 17.99
C ALA A 53 -0.55 -0.26 16.70
N TRP A 54 -1.68 0.30 16.30
CA TRP A 54 -1.78 1.13 15.11
C TRP A 54 -0.86 2.34 15.17
N GLY A 55 -0.33 2.73 14.02
CA GLY A 55 0.57 3.88 13.94
C GLY A 55 2.01 3.58 14.35
N THR A 56 2.36 2.32 14.58
CA THR A 56 3.72 1.88 14.90
C THR A 56 4.31 1.04 13.79
N GLU A 57 5.63 0.89 13.78
CA GLU A 57 6.34 0.04 12.83
C GLU A 57 6.11 -1.47 13.05
N GLN A 58 5.45 -1.84 14.16
CA GLN A 58 5.17 -3.23 14.51
C GLN A 58 3.88 -3.78 13.92
N VAL A 59 3.11 -2.95 13.20
CA VAL A 59 1.80 -3.35 12.68
C VAL A 59 1.89 -4.60 11.79
N LEU A 60 2.86 -4.66 10.89
CA LEU A 60 3.04 -5.83 10.01
C LEU A 60 3.39 -7.09 10.78
N ASP A 61 4.30 -7.00 11.74
CA ASP A 61 4.70 -8.17 12.56
C ASP A 61 3.53 -8.69 13.38
N GLU A 62 2.78 -7.81 14.01
CA GLU A 62 1.61 -8.19 14.80
C GLU A 62 0.54 -8.84 13.91
N THR A 63 0.31 -8.27 12.73
CA THR A 63 -0.65 -8.82 11.77
C THR A 63 -0.23 -10.21 11.31
N LEU A 64 1.05 -10.41 10.99
CA LEU A 64 1.57 -11.72 10.59
C LEU A 64 1.29 -12.78 11.66
N ASN A 65 1.56 -12.45 12.92
CA ASN A 65 1.32 -13.37 14.03
C ASN A 65 -0.15 -13.74 14.17
N ARG A 66 -1.04 -12.78 14.00
CA ARG A 66 -2.49 -13.00 14.07
C ARG A 66 -3.03 -13.82 12.91
N VAL A 67 -2.53 -13.56 11.71
CA VAL A 67 -2.87 -14.34 10.52
C VAL A 67 -2.49 -15.80 10.71
N LYS A 68 -1.30 -16.06 11.25
CA LYS A 68 -0.86 -17.42 11.54
C LYS A 68 -1.76 -18.13 12.57
N LYS A 69 -2.15 -17.42 13.62
CA LYS A 69 -3.04 -18.00 14.67
C LYS A 69 -4.44 -18.27 14.15
N ALA A 70 -4.97 -17.36 13.34
CA ALA A 70 -6.34 -17.47 12.83
C ALA A 70 -6.47 -18.47 11.68
N GLY A 71 -5.37 -18.80 11.00
CA GLY A 71 -5.40 -19.72 9.87
C GLY A 71 -6.16 -19.17 8.65
N VAL A 72 -6.24 -17.84 8.52
CA VAL A 72 -6.93 -17.20 7.38
C VAL A 72 -6.06 -17.26 6.12
N SER A 73 -6.71 -17.31 4.96
CA SER A 73 -6.00 -17.25 3.69
C SER A 73 -5.58 -15.81 3.40
N LEU A 74 -4.37 -15.65 2.86
CA LEU A 74 -3.75 -14.35 2.64
C LEU A 74 -3.33 -14.17 1.18
N GLU A 75 -3.74 -13.05 0.58
CA GLU A 75 -3.19 -12.53 -0.66
C GLU A 75 -2.24 -11.39 -0.32
N LEU A 76 -0.96 -11.55 -0.67
CA LEU A 76 0.03 -10.51 -0.45
C LEU A 76 0.24 -9.72 -1.74
N LEU A 77 0.02 -8.42 -1.66
CA LEU A 77 0.33 -7.50 -2.74
C LEU A 77 1.80 -7.05 -2.64
N PRO A 78 2.39 -6.56 -3.73
CA PRO A 78 3.76 -6.05 -3.67
C PRO A 78 3.91 -4.92 -2.67
N VAL A 79 5.09 -4.80 -2.07
CA VAL A 79 5.42 -3.67 -1.19
C VAL A 79 5.40 -2.37 -1.99
N TRP A 80 4.91 -1.30 -1.36
CA TRP A 80 4.94 0.04 -1.93
C TRP A 80 5.35 1.04 -0.86
N TYR A 81 5.51 2.29 -1.22
CA TYR A 81 5.99 3.33 -0.30
C TYR A 81 4.97 4.43 -0.10
N ASP A 82 4.97 4.99 1.11
CA ASP A 82 4.23 6.20 1.45
C ASP A 82 5.10 7.43 1.23
N VAL A 83 4.46 8.58 1.04
CA VAL A 83 5.12 9.87 0.91
C VAL A 83 4.80 10.69 2.16
N ASP A 84 5.74 10.73 3.11
CA ASP A 84 5.55 11.37 4.41
C ASP A 84 6.54 12.51 4.66
N PHE A 85 7.71 12.48 4.00
CA PHE A 85 8.81 13.41 4.23
C PHE A 85 9.29 14.05 2.92
N PRO A 86 10.02 15.18 2.97
CA PRO A 86 10.53 15.83 1.77
C PRO A 86 11.40 14.94 0.88
N GLU A 87 12.16 14.02 1.47
CA GLU A 87 12.97 13.05 0.74
C GLU A 87 12.11 12.13 -0.10
N ASP A 88 10.93 11.77 0.41
CA ASP A 88 9.98 10.92 -0.30
C ASP A 88 9.42 11.63 -1.53
N LEU A 89 9.23 12.94 -1.46
CA LEU A 89 8.79 13.74 -2.62
C LEU A 89 9.83 13.74 -3.74
N LYS A 90 11.10 13.85 -3.39
CA LYS A 90 12.19 13.77 -4.38
C LYS A 90 12.23 12.41 -5.04
N PHE A 91 12.12 11.37 -4.26
CA PHE A 91 12.05 9.99 -4.77
C PHE A 91 10.83 9.82 -5.68
N LEU A 92 9.66 10.29 -5.23
CA LEU A 92 8.43 10.21 -6.00
C LEU A 92 8.57 10.88 -7.37
N LYS A 93 9.14 12.07 -7.42
CA LYS A 93 9.33 12.80 -8.67
C LYS A 93 10.16 11.99 -9.66
N THR A 94 11.30 11.47 -9.22
CA THR A 94 12.18 10.65 -10.06
C THR A 94 11.50 9.35 -10.47
N HIS A 95 10.81 8.70 -9.54
CA HIS A 95 10.10 7.45 -9.80
C HIS A 95 9.01 7.62 -10.84
N LEU A 96 8.23 8.71 -10.76
CA LEU A 96 7.19 9.00 -11.75
C LEU A 96 7.77 9.24 -13.14
N GLU A 97 8.92 9.88 -13.24
CA GLU A 97 9.61 10.04 -14.52
C GLU A 97 10.09 8.70 -15.08
N LEU A 98 10.63 7.84 -14.22
CA LEU A 98 11.02 6.48 -14.63
C LEU A 98 9.82 5.66 -15.12
N ILE A 99 8.70 5.75 -14.43
CA ILE A 99 7.46 5.08 -14.83
C ILE A 99 7.01 5.59 -16.20
N THR A 100 7.05 6.89 -16.42
CA THR A 100 6.69 7.50 -17.70
C THR A 100 7.61 7.03 -18.83
N GLN A 101 8.92 7.03 -18.60
CA GLN A 101 9.90 6.57 -19.58
C GLN A 101 9.77 5.08 -19.90
N SER A 102 9.35 4.29 -18.92
CA SER A 102 9.14 2.85 -19.10
C SER A 102 7.86 2.51 -19.87
N GLY A 103 6.95 3.49 -20.00
CA GLY A 103 5.64 3.28 -20.64
C GLY A 103 4.67 2.45 -19.83
N LEU A 104 4.93 2.25 -18.52
CA LEU A 104 4.12 1.37 -17.69
C LEU A 104 2.73 1.93 -17.35
N CYS A 105 2.61 3.24 -17.14
CA CYS A 105 1.32 3.86 -16.87
C CYS A 105 1.37 5.39 -16.99
N GLU A 106 0.20 6.01 -17.01
CA GLU A 106 0.06 7.45 -16.88
C GLU A 106 0.11 7.85 -15.41
N VAL A 107 0.86 8.89 -15.11
CA VAL A 107 1.06 9.38 -13.75
C VAL A 107 0.28 10.65 -13.42
N GLY A 108 -0.47 11.15 -14.40
CA GLY A 108 -1.47 12.18 -14.22
C GLY A 108 -1.03 13.46 -13.54
N LYS A 109 -1.92 13.95 -12.67
CA LYS A 109 -1.77 15.27 -12.03
C LYS A 109 -0.62 15.36 -11.05
N THR A 110 -0.29 14.28 -10.36
CA THR A 110 0.79 14.28 -9.37
C THR A 110 2.12 14.62 -10.01
N LYS A 111 2.43 13.97 -11.14
CA LYS A 111 3.67 14.25 -11.88
C LYS A 111 3.70 15.70 -12.35
N LYS A 112 2.61 16.19 -12.89
CA LYS A 112 2.50 17.55 -13.40
C LYS A 112 2.80 18.58 -12.30
N ILE A 113 2.26 18.40 -11.12
CA ILE A 113 2.50 19.29 -9.98
C ILE A 113 3.96 19.22 -9.53
N LEU A 114 4.52 18.01 -9.42
CA LEU A 114 5.90 17.83 -8.99
C LEU A 114 6.91 18.42 -9.97
N ASP A 115 6.62 18.38 -11.27
CA ASP A 115 7.49 18.97 -12.28
C ASP A 115 7.57 20.50 -12.15
N GLU A 116 6.59 21.14 -11.53
CA GLU A 116 6.56 22.58 -11.27
C GLU A 116 7.32 22.95 -9.98
N ILE A 117 7.68 21.97 -9.14
CA ILE A 117 8.36 22.20 -7.87
C ILE A 117 9.86 22.00 -8.05
N SER A 118 10.65 22.94 -7.55
CA SER A 118 12.11 22.84 -7.51
C SER A 118 12.55 22.18 -6.21
N PHE A 119 13.27 21.11 -6.34
CA PHE A 119 13.83 20.38 -5.20
C PHE A 119 15.33 20.60 -5.04
#